data_a978f5a1b434554481b8fa277e5fda47
#
_entry.id   a978f5a1b434554481b8fa277e5fda47
#
_cell.length_a   1.000
_cell.length_b   1.000
_cell.length_c   1.000
_cell.angle_alpha   90.00
_cell.angle_beta   90.00
_cell.angle_gamma   90.00
#
_symmetry.space_group_name_H-M   'P 1'
#
loop_
_entity.id
_entity.type
_entity.pdbx_description
1 polymer ?
#
loop_
_entity_poly.entity_id
_entity_poly.type
_entity_poly.pdbx_seq_one_letter_code
_entity_poly.pdbx_strand_id
1 'polypeptide(L)'
;DRISPPPHHDIYSIEDLAQLIYDCKNANKDARISVKLVSEAGVGTVAAGVAKAGAGLVLISGYDGGTGAAPANSIHHAGLPWELGLAETHQTLIMNDLRNKVILETDGKLMTGRDIAIAAILGAEEFGFATAPLVTMGCVMMRVCNLDTCPAGIATQNPELRKRFAGKPEYVENFMRFIAEELREYMAKLGVRTVDELVGRSDFLKVRGDLSEREAKLDLSNILNNPFAGTKQKVIFDPKQVYDFELDKTKDITEFLKQLKPALDKKQKRMIDTEVTNVNRSLGTIFGSEITRRYPEGLEEDSFVIQCKGCLLYTSDAAD
;
A
#
# COMPACT_ATOMS: atom_id res chain seq x y z
N ASP A 1 -30.18 5.16 1.15
CA ASP A 1 -29.44 3.92 0.91
C ASP A 1 -27.96 4.23 0.90
N ARG A 2 -27.21 3.51 1.74
CA ARG A 2 -25.75 3.62 1.75
C ARG A 2 -25.21 2.61 0.76
N ILE A 3 -24.70 3.08 -0.36
CA ILE A 3 -23.99 2.24 -1.31
C ILE A 3 -22.53 2.22 -0.85
N SER A 4 -22.02 1.07 -0.44
CA SER A 4 -20.59 0.89 -0.25
C SER A 4 -19.92 1.01 -1.62
N PRO A 5 -18.98 1.95 -1.77
CA PRO A 5 -18.28 2.04 -3.04
C PRO A 5 -17.40 0.81 -3.26
N PRO A 6 -17.22 0.36 -4.50
CA PRO A 6 -16.10 -0.53 -4.82
C PRO A 6 -14.80 0.13 -4.30
N PRO A 7 -13.84 -0.63 -3.81
CA PRO A 7 -13.65 -2.07 -3.92
C PRO A 7 -14.10 -2.90 -2.71
N HIS A 8 -14.84 -2.34 -1.74
CA HIS A 8 -15.14 -3.02 -0.47
C HIS A 8 -15.84 -4.39 -0.62
N HIS A 9 -16.55 -4.62 -1.72
CA HIS A 9 -17.29 -5.86 -1.99
C HIS A 9 -16.88 -6.55 -3.28
N ASP A 10 -15.91 -5.99 -4.02
CA ASP A 10 -15.54 -6.47 -5.35
C ASP A 10 -14.08 -6.94 -5.43
N ILE A 11 -13.27 -6.60 -4.42
CA ILE A 11 -11.84 -6.95 -4.36
C ILE A 11 -11.63 -7.96 -3.23
N TYR A 12 -11.30 -9.20 -3.58
CA TYR A 12 -11.07 -10.29 -2.65
C TYR A 12 -9.66 -10.92 -2.76
N SER A 13 -8.91 -10.54 -3.79
CA SER A 13 -7.55 -11.03 -4.01
C SER A 13 -6.60 -9.91 -4.40
N ILE A 14 -5.29 -10.18 -4.34
CA ILE A 14 -4.27 -9.24 -4.82
C ILE A 14 -4.36 -9.10 -6.34
N GLU A 15 -4.80 -10.12 -7.05
CA GLU A 15 -5.02 -10.11 -8.49
C GLU A 15 -6.14 -9.14 -8.88
N ASP A 16 -7.27 -9.15 -8.17
CA ASP A 16 -8.36 -8.18 -8.36
C ASP A 16 -7.88 -6.76 -8.09
N LEU A 17 -7.10 -6.59 -7.01
CA LEU A 17 -6.50 -5.30 -6.67
C LEU A 17 -5.52 -4.83 -7.76
N ALA A 18 -4.72 -5.74 -8.31
CA ALA A 18 -3.79 -5.43 -9.40
C ALA A 18 -4.52 -4.91 -10.65
N GLN A 19 -5.66 -5.51 -10.98
CA GLN A 19 -6.51 -5.03 -12.07
C GLN A 19 -7.03 -3.62 -11.79
N LEU A 20 -7.55 -3.36 -10.59
CA LEU A 20 -8.02 -2.04 -10.21
C LEU A 20 -6.90 -0.97 -10.25
N ILE A 21 -5.70 -1.32 -9.76
CA ILE A 21 -4.52 -0.44 -9.84
C ILE A 21 -4.19 -0.12 -11.31
N TYR A 22 -4.22 -1.14 -12.17
CA TYR A 22 -3.98 -0.98 -13.59
C TYR A 22 -5.02 -0.06 -14.24
N ASP A 23 -6.30 -0.26 -13.95
CA ASP A 23 -7.39 0.56 -14.47
C ASP A 23 -7.28 2.02 -14.02
N CYS A 24 -6.96 2.26 -12.74
CA CYS A 24 -6.71 3.60 -12.22
C CYS A 24 -5.53 4.28 -12.93
N LYS A 25 -4.44 3.55 -13.19
CA LYS A 25 -3.28 4.07 -13.93
C LYS A 25 -3.58 4.35 -15.39
N ASN A 26 -4.47 3.57 -16.02
CA ASN A 26 -4.93 3.86 -17.38
C ASN A 26 -5.84 5.08 -17.45
N ALA A 27 -6.67 5.30 -16.43
CA ALA A 27 -7.50 6.50 -16.32
C ALA A 27 -6.64 7.76 -16.14
N ASN A 28 -5.57 7.67 -15.36
CA ASN A 28 -4.59 8.75 -15.20
C ASN A 28 -3.18 8.16 -14.97
N LYS A 29 -2.34 8.24 -16.00
CA LYS A 29 -0.97 7.69 -15.99
C LYS A 29 -0.05 8.36 -14.98
N ASP A 30 -0.31 9.62 -14.64
CA ASP A 30 0.49 10.40 -13.71
C ASP A 30 0.04 10.22 -12.25
N ALA A 31 -1.09 9.53 -12.02
CA ALA A 31 -1.59 9.30 -10.68
C ALA A 31 -0.70 8.32 -9.90
N ARG A 32 -0.39 8.67 -8.66
CA ARG A 32 0.23 7.78 -7.68
C ARG A 32 -0.87 7.00 -6.99
N ILE A 33 -0.91 5.69 -7.22
CA ILE A 33 -1.90 4.81 -6.61
C ILE A 33 -1.40 4.36 -5.24
N SER A 34 -2.20 4.64 -4.23
CA SER A 34 -1.96 4.26 -2.84
C SER A 34 -2.90 3.14 -2.41
N VAL A 35 -2.36 2.16 -1.71
CA VAL A 35 -3.14 1.08 -1.09
C VAL A 35 -2.96 1.12 0.42
N LYS A 36 -4.07 1.21 1.15
CA LYS A 36 -4.09 1.22 2.61
C LYS A 36 -4.30 -0.18 3.16
N LEU A 37 -3.39 -0.60 4.04
CA LEU A 37 -3.42 -1.88 4.74
C LEU A 37 -3.49 -1.65 6.25
N VAL A 38 -4.21 -2.51 6.94
CA VAL A 38 -4.27 -2.49 8.41
C VAL A 38 -3.02 -3.17 8.98
N SER A 39 -2.43 -2.59 10.01
CA SER A 39 -1.37 -3.22 10.78
C SER A 39 -1.90 -4.47 11.47
N GLU A 40 -1.49 -5.63 10.98
CA GLU A 40 -1.82 -6.95 11.52
C GLU A 40 -0.67 -7.92 11.21
N ALA A 41 -0.66 -9.07 11.86
CA ALA A 41 0.36 -10.09 11.60
C ALA A 41 0.24 -10.61 10.16
N GLY A 42 1.35 -10.62 9.41
CA GLY A 42 1.38 -11.02 8.00
C GLY A 42 1.15 -9.87 7.01
N VAL A 43 0.94 -8.64 7.47
CA VAL A 43 0.72 -7.47 6.59
C VAL A 43 1.89 -7.23 5.63
N GLY A 44 3.11 -7.58 6.03
CA GLY A 44 4.29 -7.49 5.16
C GLY A 44 4.17 -8.34 3.90
N THR A 45 3.59 -9.53 3.99
CA THR A 45 3.34 -10.41 2.84
C THR A 45 2.30 -9.80 1.90
N VAL A 46 1.23 -9.24 2.46
CA VAL A 46 0.20 -8.52 1.68
C VAL A 46 0.81 -7.31 0.99
N ALA A 47 1.62 -6.52 1.70
CA ALA A 47 2.31 -5.35 1.15
C ALA A 47 3.26 -5.72 0.00
N ALA A 48 3.98 -6.85 0.10
CA ALA A 48 4.81 -7.34 -0.99
C ALA A 48 3.98 -7.69 -2.24
N GLY A 49 2.82 -8.31 -2.06
CA GLY A 49 1.86 -8.56 -3.14
C GLY A 49 1.35 -7.26 -3.78
N VAL A 50 0.98 -6.28 -2.97
CA VAL A 50 0.52 -4.95 -3.41
C VAL A 50 1.60 -4.19 -4.17
N ALA A 51 2.85 -4.25 -3.72
CA ALA A 51 3.98 -3.65 -4.42
C ALA A 51 4.19 -4.31 -5.80
N LYS A 52 4.11 -5.65 -5.88
CA LYS A 52 4.14 -6.40 -7.14
C LYS A 52 2.96 -6.08 -8.05
N ALA A 53 1.81 -5.77 -7.50
CA ALA A 53 0.63 -5.32 -8.25
C ALA A 53 0.79 -3.92 -8.86
N GLY A 54 1.87 -3.21 -8.55
CA GLY A 54 2.21 -1.92 -9.16
C GLY A 54 1.66 -0.70 -8.41
N ALA A 55 1.29 -0.83 -7.14
CA ALA A 55 1.02 0.32 -6.30
C ALA A 55 2.27 1.20 -6.16
N GLY A 56 2.09 2.51 -6.18
CA GLY A 56 3.19 3.48 -5.98
C GLY A 56 3.45 3.76 -4.51
N LEU A 57 2.47 3.51 -3.66
CA LEU A 57 2.53 3.73 -2.23
C LEU A 57 1.77 2.65 -1.46
N VAL A 58 2.32 2.19 -0.36
CA VAL A 58 1.66 1.34 0.63
C VAL A 58 1.55 2.10 1.95
N LEU A 59 0.33 2.30 2.41
CA LEU A 59 0.04 2.92 3.70
C LEU A 59 -0.28 1.84 4.74
N ILE A 60 0.51 1.76 5.79
CA ILE A 60 0.26 0.90 6.95
C ILE A 60 -0.46 1.71 8.03
N SER A 61 -1.70 1.32 8.30
CA SER A 61 -2.56 2.00 9.27
C SER A 61 -2.60 1.26 10.60
N GLY A 62 -2.30 1.95 11.68
CA GLY A 62 -2.45 1.42 13.03
C GLY A 62 -3.92 1.33 13.47
N TYR A 63 -4.20 0.62 14.58
CA TYR A 63 -5.55 0.46 15.14
C TYR A 63 -6.25 1.78 15.49
N ASP A 64 -5.49 2.82 15.83
CA ASP A 64 -5.99 4.17 16.08
C ASP A 64 -6.26 4.98 14.78
N GLY A 65 -6.02 4.39 13.60
CA GLY A 65 -6.34 4.96 12.30
C GLY A 65 -7.83 4.86 11.96
N GLY A 66 -8.17 5.35 10.78
CA GLY A 66 -9.53 5.30 10.26
C GLY A 66 -10.36 6.54 10.58
N THR A 67 -11.68 6.42 10.42
CA THR A 67 -12.61 7.54 10.62
C THR A 67 -12.91 7.81 12.10
N GLY A 68 -13.05 9.08 12.47
CA GLY A 68 -13.52 9.49 13.78
C GLY A 68 -14.96 9.03 14.11
N ALA A 69 -15.72 8.62 13.11
CA ALA A 69 -17.07 8.06 13.25
C ALA A 69 -17.09 6.52 13.43
N ALA A 70 -15.93 5.86 13.43
CA ALA A 70 -15.86 4.42 13.63
C ALA A 70 -16.41 4.02 15.01
N PRO A 71 -17.14 2.89 15.13
CA PRO A 71 -17.60 2.37 16.40
C PRO A 71 -16.42 2.06 17.34
N ALA A 72 -16.64 2.19 18.65
CA ALA A 72 -15.60 1.97 19.66
C ALA A 72 -14.96 0.58 19.58
N ASN A 73 -15.74 -0.45 19.26
CA ASN A 73 -15.23 -1.82 19.08
C ASN A 73 -14.27 -1.93 17.88
N SER A 74 -14.54 -1.27 16.76
CA SER A 74 -13.62 -1.25 15.62
C SER A 74 -12.30 -0.57 15.98
N ILE A 75 -12.33 0.53 16.74
CA ILE A 75 -11.11 1.25 17.15
C ILE A 75 -10.26 0.42 18.12
N HIS A 76 -10.88 -0.37 18.98
CA HIS A 76 -10.17 -1.12 20.01
C HIS A 76 -9.76 -2.53 19.59
N HIS A 77 -10.37 -3.08 18.55
CA HIS A 77 -10.22 -4.49 18.21
C HIS A 77 -9.87 -4.77 16.74
N ALA A 78 -9.79 -3.75 15.91
CA ALA A 78 -9.40 -3.90 14.50
C ALA A 78 -8.00 -3.35 14.27
N GLY A 79 -7.02 -4.24 14.17
CA GLY A 79 -5.63 -3.88 13.91
C GLY A 79 -4.74 -3.86 15.15
N LEU A 80 -3.44 -3.73 14.88
CA LEU A 80 -2.35 -3.62 15.85
C LEU A 80 -1.76 -2.20 15.84
N PRO A 81 -0.89 -1.84 16.79
CA PRO A 81 -0.10 -0.62 16.68
C PRO A 81 0.65 -0.54 15.34
N TRP A 82 0.71 0.65 14.76
CA TRP A 82 1.34 0.86 13.45
C TRP A 82 2.83 0.47 13.44
N GLU A 83 3.51 0.56 14.56
CA GLU A 83 4.92 0.20 14.72
C GLU A 83 5.20 -1.26 14.34
N LEU A 84 4.28 -2.16 14.69
CA LEU A 84 4.41 -3.58 14.38
C LEU A 84 4.28 -3.83 12.88
N GLY A 85 3.19 -3.37 12.28
CA GLY A 85 2.93 -3.59 10.85
C GLY A 85 3.92 -2.85 9.95
N LEU A 86 4.35 -1.64 10.36
CA LEU A 86 5.35 -0.87 9.63
C LEU A 86 6.70 -1.59 9.60
N ALA A 87 7.22 -2.01 10.76
CA ALA A 87 8.49 -2.72 10.84
C ALA A 87 8.47 -4.04 10.06
N GLU A 88 7.40 -4.83 10.19
CA GLU A 88 7.20 -6.07 9.43
C GLU A 88 7.20 -5.78 7.92
N THR A 89 6.44 -4.78 7.48
CA THR A 89 6.33 -4.41 6.07
C THR A 89 7.68 -3.96 5.51
N HIS A 90 8.37 -3.07 6.22
CA HIS A 90 9.68 -2.58 5.81
C HIS A 90 10.68 -3.71 5.60
N GLN A 91 10.80 -4.61 6.58
CA GLN A 91 11.71 -5.77 6.52
C GLN A 91 11.31 -6.72 5.39
N THR A 92 10.03 -7.05 5.26
CA THR A 92 9.53 -7.96 4.21
C THR A 92 9.77 -7.40 2.81
N LEU A 93 9.55 -6.11 2.60
CA LEU A 93 9.81 -5.47 1.30
C LEU A 93 11.30 -5.50 0.95
N ILE A 94 12.20 -5.31 1.92
CA ILE A 94 13.65 -5.42 1.69
C ILE A 94 14.02 -6.87 1.33
N MET A 95 13.54 -7.86 2.07
CA MET A 95 13.81 -9.28 1.82
C MET A 95 13.39 -9.73 0.41
N ASN A 96 12.37 -9.08 -0.16
CA ASN A 96 11.84 -9.40 -1.48
C ASN A 96 12.34 -8.45 -2.59
N ASP A 97 13.32 -7.59 -2.31
CA ASP A 97 13.85 -6.58 -3.24
C ASP A 97 12.76 -5.65 -3.83
N LEU A 98 11.77 -5.31 -3.01
CA LEU A 98 10.63 -4.48 -3.37
C LEU A 98 10.64 -3.11 -2.69
N ARG A 99 11.46 -2.93 -1.63
CA ARG A 99 11.41 -1.73 -0.80
C ARG A 99 11.66 -0.44 -1.58
N ASN A 100 12.55 -0.49 -2.54
CA ASN A 100 12.90 0.66 -3.38
C ASN A 100 11.90 0.94 -4.51
N LYS A 101 10.88 0.10 -4.69
CA LYS A 101 9.88 0.21 -5.76
C LYS A 101 8.58 0.85 -5.31
N VAL A 102 8.40 1.05 -4.01
CA VAL A 102 7.19 1.58 -3.41
C VAL A 102 7.53 2.50 -2.25
N ILE A 103 6.78 3.59 -2.13
CA ILE A 103 6.84 4.48 -0.96
C ILE A 103 6.11 3.79 0.18
N LEU A 104 6.66 3.89 1.38
CA LEU A 104 6.04 3.36 2.59
C LEU A 104 5.55 4.52 3.46
N GLU A 105 4.24 4.54 3.71
CA GLU A 105 3.57 5.52 4.56
C GLU A 105 3.00 4.84 5.80
N THR A 106 2.87 5.57 6.89
CA THR A 106 2.13 5.11 8.07
C THR A 106 1.21 6.17 8.63
N ASP A 107 0.09 5.72 9.19
CA ASP A 107 -0.83 6.53 10.00
C ASP A 107 -1.25 5.76 11.26
N GLY A 108 -2.02 6.38 12.12
CA GLY A 108 -2.50 5.76 13.34
C GLY A 108 -2.15 6.61 14.56
N LYS A 109 -2.61 7.87 14.56
CA LYS A 109 -2.46 8.82 15.66
C LYS A 109 -1.02 9.34 15.85
N LEU A 110 -0.35 9.64 14.74
CA LEU A 110 0.88 10.42 14.79
C LEU A 110 0.55 11.86 15.26
N MET A 111 1.20 12.34 16.32
CA MET A 111 0.86 13.60 16.98
C MET A 111 2.06 14.52 17.19
N THR A 112 3.28 13.98 17.23
CA THR A 112 4.51 14.70 17.60
C THR A 112 5.64 14.44 16.61
N GLY A 113 6.67 15.29 16.63
CA GLY A 113 7.89 15.07 15.86
C GLY A 113 8.64 13.81 16.29
N ARG A 114 8.47 13.41 17.57
CA ARG A 114 9.01 12.14 18.06
C ARG A 114 8.34 10.93 17.39
N ASP A 115 7.02 10.96 17.21
CA ASP A 115 6.31 9.86 16.53
C ASP A 115 6.80 9.73 15.09
N ILE A 116 7.01 10.86 14.42
CA ILE A 116 7.56 10.90 13.05
C ILE A 116 8.99 10.34 13.00
N ALA A 117 9.85 10.71 13.97
CA ALA A 117 11.20 10.18 14.04
C ALA A 117 11.18 8.65 14.21
N ILE A 118 10.33 8.11 15.09
CA ILE A 118 10.18 6.67 15.28
C ILE A 118 9.64 6.00 14.02
N ALA A 119 8.63 6.59 13.37
CA ALA A 119 8.06 6.05 12.14
C ALA A 119 9.09 5.99 11.01
N ALA A 120 9.90 7.04 10.82
CA ALA A 120 10.99 7.03 9.86
C ALA A 120 12.04 5.96 10.20
N ILE A 121 12.46 5.87 11.45
CA ILE A 121 13.42 4.85 11.91
C ILE A 121 12.91 3.42 11.65
N LEU A 122 11.59 3.20 11.75
CA LEU A 122 10.97 1.89 11.46
C LEU A 122 10.66 1.68 9.97
N GLY A 123 10.92 2.67 9.12
CA GLY A 123 10.90 2.50 7.67
C GLY A 123 9.91 3.37 6.89
N ALA A 124 9.14 4.26 7.52
CA ALA A 124 8.23 5.16 6.80
C ALA A 124 8.97 6.33 6.13
N GLU A 125 8.50 6.71 4.95
CA GLU A 125 8.95 7.88 4.18
C GLU A 125 7.88 8.98 4.13
N GLU A 126 6.61 8.59 4.29
CA GLU A 126 5.48 9.51 4.36
C GLU A 126 4.67 9.24 5.64
N PHE A 127 3.93 10.25 6.11
CA PHE A 127 3.29 10.24 7.42
C PHE A 127 1.88 10.81 7.33
N GLY A 128 0.88 10.03 7.74
CA GLY A 128 -0.52 10.40 7.71
C GLY A 128 -0.99 11.01 9.03
N PHE A 129 -1.68 12.15 8.96
CA PHE A 129 -2.25 12.84 10.11
C PHE A 129 -3.75 13.02 9.97
N ALA A 130 -4.52 12.64 11.00
CA ALA A 130 -5.94 12.89 11.06
C ALA A 130 -6.35 13.55 12.39
N THR A 131 -6.06 12.90 13.51
CA THR A 131 -6.44 13.40 14.85
C THR A 131 -5.74 14.72 15.18
N ALA A 132 -4.46 14.86 14.89
CA ALA A 132 -3.67 16.04 15.20
C ALA A 132 -4.26 17.32 14.57
N PRO A 133 -4.49 17.40 13.24
CA PRO A 133 -5.16 18.55 12.63
C PRO A 133 -6.58 18.78 13.18
N LEU A 134 -7.35 17.73 13.44
CA LEU A 134 -8.69 17.88 14.01
C LEU A 134 -8.67 18.53 15.38
N VAL A 135 -7.79 18.08 16.29
CA VAL A 135 -7.62 18.68 17.63
C VAL A 135 -7.15 20.12 17.52
N THR A 136 -6.23 20.40 16.63
CA THR A 136 -5.72 21.75 16.37
C THR A 136 -6.82 22.72 15.90
N MET A 137 -7.83 22.20 15.18
CA MET A 137 -9.02 22.95 14.76
C MET A 137 -10.10 23.06 15.84
N GLY A 138 -9.90 22.50 17.03
CA GLY A 138 -10.84 22.56 18.14
C GLY A 138 -11.74 21.32 18.27
N CYS A 139 -11.40 20.19 17.68
CA CYS A 139 -12.12 18.93 17.90
C CYS A 139 -11.97 18.46 19.35
N VAL A 140 -13.11 18.18 20.00
CA VAL A 140 -13.15 17.71 21.39
C VAL A 140 -13.26 16.19 21.51
N MET A 141 -13.09 15.46 20.41
CA MET A 141 -13.05 13.98 20.34
C MET A 141 -14.29 13.27 20.90
N MET A 142 -15.48 13.89 20.79
CA MET A 142 -16.73 13.28 21.24
C MET A 142 -17.21 12.09 20.41
N ARG A 143 -16.64 11.88 19.22
CA ARG A 143 -16.96 10.77 18.32
C ARG A 143 -18.45 10.68 17.90
N VAL A 144 -19.11 11.82 17.76
CA VAL A 144 -20.49 11.95 17.26
C VAL A 144 -20.52 12.45 15.80
N CYS A 145 -19.43 12.26 15.07
CA CYS A 145 -19.26 12.78 13.71
C CYS A 145 -20.30 12.22 12.73
N ASN A 146 -20.78 10.99 12.97
CA ASN A 146 -21.78 10.32 12.12
C ASN A 146 -23.23 10.73 12.42
N LEU A 147 -23.46 11.53 13.48
CA LEU A 147 -24.81 11.90 13.95
C LEU A 147 -25.23 13.30 13.54
N ASP A 148 -24.40 14.04 12.81
CA ASP A 148 -24.61 15.46 12.46
C ASP A 148 -24.76 16.41 13.68
N THR A 149 -24.25 15.99 14.85
CA THR A 149 -24.39 16.69 16.14
C THR A 149 -23.05 17.17 16.68
N CYS A 150 -22.05 17.37 15.82
CA CYS A 150 -20.72 17.79 16.26
C CYS A 150 -20.75 19.10 17.04
N PRO A 151 -20.39 19.12 18.35
CA PRO A 151 -20.50 20.33 19.17
C PRO A 151 -19.48 21.41 18.81
N ALA A 152 -18.36 21.02 18.20
CA ALA A 152 -17.33 21.94 17.72
C ALA A 152 -17.60 22.49 16.29
N GLY A 153 -18.69 22.06 15.65
CA GLY A 153 -19.08 22.54 14.33
C GLY A 153 -18.19 22.04 13.17
N ILE A 154 -17.32 21.07 13.42
CA ILE A 154 -16.38 20.55 12.40
C ILE A 154 -17.08 19.56 11.46
N ALA A 155 -17.67 18.50 12.02
CA ALA A 155 -18.29 17.41 11.28
C ALA A 155 -19.81 17.48 11.36
N THR A 156 -20.40 18.53 10.81
CA THR A 156 -21.85 18.73 10.77
C THR A 156 -22.27 19.60 9.60
N GLN A 157 -23.45 19.33 9.06
CA GLN A 157 -24.14 20.19 8.09
C GLN A 157 -25.17 21.14 8.75
N ASN A 158 -25.46 20.96 10.06
CA ASN A 158 -26.38 21.82 10.79
C ASN A 158 -25.85 23.26 10.83
N PRO A 159 -26.60 24.27 10.28
CA PRO A 159 -26.16 25.67 10.21
C PRO A 159 -25.83 26.30 11.58
N GLU A 160 -26.57 25.93 12.61
CA GLU A 160 -26.38 26.51 13.96
C GLU A 160 -25.12 25.92 14.63
N LEU A 161 -24.85 24.64 14.42
CA LEU A 161 -23.62 24.02 14.94
C LEU A 161 -22.38 24.50 14.19
N ARG A 162 -22.47 24.68 12.86
CA ARG A 162 -21.36 25.21 12.04
C ARG A 162 -20.89 26.60 12.49
N LYS A 163 -21.78 27.45 13.03
CA LYS A 163 -21.40 28.76 13.60
C LYS A 163 -20.43 28.66 14.77
N ARG A 164 -20.34 27.50 15.43
CA ARG A 164 -19.42 27.26 16.55
C ARG A 164 -18.00 26.95 16.12
N PHE A 165 -17.79 26.66 14.83
CA PHE A 165 -16.46 26.35 14.32
C PHE A 165 -15.53 27.56 14.40
N ALA A 166 -14.49 27.46 15.22
CA ALA A 166 -13.52 28.53 15.49
C ALA A 166 -12.11 28.20 14.92
N GLY A 167 -11.96 27.07 14.21
CA GLY A 167 -10.70 26.68 13.63
C GLY A 167 -10.26 27.60 12.50
N LYS A 168 -8.95 27.76 12.35
CA LYS A 168 -8.33 28.54 11.27
C LYS A 168 -7.25 27.71 10.59
N PRO A 169 -7.04 27.89 9.27
CA PRO A 169 -5.97 27.19 8.54
C PRO A 169 -4.58 27.37 9.16
N GLU A 170 -4.30 28.59 9.65
CA GLU A 170 -3.02 28.93 10.25
C GLU A 170 -2.70 28.11 11.51
N TYR A 171 -3.70 27.64 12.22
CA TYR A 171 -3.47 26.75 13.37
C TYR A 171 -2.87 25.43 12.96
N VAL A 172 -3.38 24.84 11.85
CA VAL A 172 -2.88 23.59 11.30
C VAL A 172 -1.49 23.80 10.70
N GLU A 173 -1.29 24.86 9.92
CA GLU A 173 0.02 25.19 9.36
C GLU A 173 1.09 25.33 10.45
N ASN A 174 0.81 26.11 11.50
CA ASN A 174 1.74 26.32 12.60
C ASN A 174 2.02 25.01 13.34
N PHE A 175 0.99 24.21 13.59
CA PHE A 175 1.15 22.94 14.26
C PHE A 175 2.06 21.97 13.45
N MET A 176 1.86 21.89 12.13
CA MET A 176 2.70 21.07 11.27
C MET A 176 4.15 21.59 11.22
N ARG A 177 4.34 22.90 11.24
CA ARG A 177 5.68 23.52 11.36
C ARG A 177 6.37 23.16 12.68
N PHE A 178 5.62 23.14 13.78
CA PHE A 178 6.16 22.74 15.09
C PHE A 178 6.54 21.27 15.12
N ILE A 179 5.73 20.38 14.53
CA ILE A 179 6.09 18.95 14.37
C ILE A 179 7.37 18.80 13.56
N ALA A 180 7.51 19.55 12.46
CA ALA A 180 8.69 19.51 11.63
C ALA A 180 9.94 20.03 12.36
N GLU A 181 9.79 21.07 13.18
CA GLU A 181 10.89 21.60 13.99
C GLU A 181 11.32 20.62 15.08
N GLU A 182 10.35 20.01 15.78
CA GLU A 182 10.64 18.97 16.75
C GLU A 182 11.36 17.78 16.10
N LEU A 183 10.93 17.35 14.91
CA LEU A 183 11.62 16.32 14.15
C LEU A 183 13.07 16.70 13.84
N ARG A 184 13.30 17.95 13.40
CA ARG A 184 14.66 18.49 13.14
C ARG A 184 15.54 18.44 14.38
N GLU A 185 14.99 18.72 15.56
CA GLU A 185 15.74 18.60 16.81
C GLU A 185 16.16 17.16 17.10
N TYR A 186 15.26 16.18 16.88
CA TYR A 186 15.62 14.77 17.00
C TYR A 186 16.69 14.36 15.99
N MET A 187 16.53 14.75 14.73
CA MET A 187 17.51 14.47 13.68
C MET A 187 18.88 15.07 14.01
N ALA A 188 18.92 16.30 14.51
CA ALA A 188 20.16 16.93 14.94
C ALA A 188 20.85 16.18 16.09
N LYS A 189 20.09 15.72 17.09
CA LYS A 189 20.60 14.91 18.20
C LYS A 189 21.15 13.55 17.72
N LEU A 190 20.54 12.96 16.69
CA LEU A 190 20.96 11.70 16.07
C LEU A 190 22.12 11.88 15.06
N GLY A 191 22.43 13.11 14.67
CA GLY A 191 23.50 13.40 13.73
C GLY A 191 23.14 13.15 12.26
N VAL A 192 21.83 13.09 11.91
CA VAL A 192 21.33 12.91 10.54
C VAL A 192 20.82 14.24 9.96
N ARG A 193 20.93 14.41 8.65
CA ARG A 193 20.57 15.66 7.96
C ARG A 193 19.29 15.57 7.13
N THR A 194 18.95 14.39 6.67
CA THR A 194 17.75 14.13 5.87
C THR A 194 16.90 13.03 6.50
N VAL A 195 15.60 13.02 6.20
CA VAL A 195 14.71 11.95 6.64
C VAL A 195 15.14 10.61 6.03
N ASP A 196 15.62 10.61 4.79
CA ASP A 196 16.13 9.42 4.12
C ASP A 196 17.29 8.75 4.87
N GLU A 197 18.15 9.54 5.53
CA GLU A 197 19.22 9.00 6.39
C GLU A 197 18.69 8.36 7.67
N LEU A 198 17.44 8.65 8.04
CA LEU A 198 16.79 8.12 9.23
C LEU A 198 16.02 6.84 8.93
N VAL A 199 15.53 6.67 7.69
CA VAL A 199 14.67 5.56 7.29
C VAL A 199 15.35 4.20 7.51
N GLY A 200 14.67 3.33 8.27
CA GLY A 200 15.13 1.98 8.54
C GLY A 200 16.29 1.86 9.53
N ARG A 201 16.68 2.95 10.22
CA ARG A 201 17.78 2.99 11.18
C ARG A 201 17.34 2.55 12.57
N SER A 202 16.80 1.32 12.69
CA SER A 202 16.35 0.77 13.98
C SER A 202 17.46 0.70 15.04
N ASP A 203 18.73 0.78 14.64
CA ASP A 203 19.88 0.92 15.52
C ASP A 203 19.87 2.20 16.40
N PHE A 204 19.08 3.21 16.03
CA PHE A 204 18.86 4.41 16.84
C PHE A 204 17.85 4.23 17.97
N LEU A 205 17.12 3.12 17.98
CA LEU A 205 16.13 2.81 19.02
C LEU A 205 16.69 1.83 20.06
N LYS A 206 16.36 2.08 21.32
CA LYS A 206 16.64 1.18 22.43
C LYS A 206 15.44 1.06 23.35
N VAL A 207 15.21 -0.12 23.87
CA VAL A 207 14.25 -0.34 24.95
C VAL A 207 14.72 0.41 26.19
N ARG A 208 13.81 1.13 26.87
CA ARG A 208 14.12 1.81 28.14
C ARG A 208 14.58 0.80 29.21
N GLY A 209 15.44 1.25 30.10
CA GLY A 209 15.90 0.42 31.23
C GLY A 209 14.94 0.43 32.43
N ASP A 210 14.05 1.41 32.52
CA ASP A 210 13.14 1.66 33.64
C ASP A 210 11.73 1.13 33.37
N LEU A 211 11.62 -0.13 32.98
CA LEU A 211 10.36 -0.77 32.63
C LEU A 211 9.61 -1.26 33.89
N SER A 212 8.29 -1.10 33.89
CA SER A 212 7.41 -1.79 34.82
C SER A 212 7.38 -3.30 34.51
N GLU A 213 6.93 -4.12 35.45
CA GLU A 213 6.78 -5.57 35.24
C GLU A 213 5.92 -5.94 34.01
N ARG A 214 4.94 -5.10 33.70
CA ARG A 214 4.08 -5.29 32.54
C ARG A 214 4.80 -4.97 31.24
N GLU A 215 5.53 -3.87 31.19
CA GLU A 215 6.30 -3.43 30.01
C GLU A 215 7.44 -4.40 29.70
N ALA A 216 8.11 -4.93 30.75
CA ALA A 216 9.17 -5.91 30.59
C ALA A 216 8.75 -7.25 29.95
N LYS A 217 7.44 -7.51 29.84
CA LYS A 217 6.91 -8.69 29.15
C LYS A 217 6.80 -8.49 27.64
N LEU A 218 6.98 -7.27 27.12
CA LEU A 218 6.95 -6.98 25.69
C LEU A 218 8.31 -7.29 25.06
N ASP A 219 8.32 -8.20 24.12
CA ASP A 219 9.50 -8.44 23.28
C ASP A 219 9.45 -7.56 22.03
N LEU A 220 10.33 -6.57 21.98
CA LEU A 220 10.47 -5.64 20.86
C LEU A 220 11.63 -6.00 19.93
N SER A 221 12.29 -7.14 20.15
CA SER A 221 13.50 -7.54 19.41
C SER A 221 13.27 -7.59 17.90
N ASN A 222 12.12 -8.11 17.45
CA ASN A 222 11.79 -8.22 16.03
C ASN A 222 11.56 -6.84 15.38
N ILE A 223 10.96 -5.88 16.09
CA ILE A 223 10.76 -4.51 15.60
C ILE A 223 12.09 -3.77 15.45
N LEU A 224 12.97 -3.97 16.44
CA LEU A 224 14.28 -3.30 16.51
C LEU A 224 15.36 -4.01 15.69
N ASN A 225 15.06 -5.20 15.17
CA ASN A 225 16.00 -5.95 14.36
C ASN A 225 16.26 -5.22 13.02
N ASN A 226 17.53 -5.09 12.68
CA ASN A 226 17.96 -4.59 11.37
C ASN A 226 18.86 -5.64 10.70
N PRO A 227 18.27 -6.69 10.11
CA PRO A 227 19.04 -7.77 9.50
C PRO A 227 19.78 -7.33 8.23
N PHE A 228 19.48 -6.12 7.73
CA PHE A 228 20.05 -5.57 6.49
C PHE A 228 21.13 -4.51 6.77
N ALA A 229 21.45 -4.24 8.04
CA ALA A 229 22.52 -3.31 8.40
C ALA A 229 23.84 -3.71 7.73
N GLY A 230 24.47 -2.77 7.03
CA GLY A 230 25.72 -3.02 6.30
C GLY A 230 25.58 -3.78 4.98
N THR A 231 24.36 -4.15 4.55
CA THR A 231 24.12 -4.71 3.23
C THR A 231 24.03 -3.61 2.16
N LYS A 232 24.08 -4.01 0.87
CA LYS A 232 23.88 -3.09 -0.26
C LYS A 232 22.41 -2.95 -0.65
N GLN A 233 21.48 -3.52 0.11
CA GLN A 233 20.06 -3.44 -0.19
C GLN A 233 19.56 -2.03 0.01
N LYS A 234 18.67 -1.58 -0.88
CA LYS A 234 18.06 -0.26 -0.82
C LYS A 234 16.91 -0.29 0.18
N VAL A 235 16.93 0.64 1.11
CA VAL A 235 15.96 0.74 2.21
C VAL A 235 14.98 1.89 2.05
N ILE A 236 15.11 2.68 0.96
CA ILE A 236 14.22 3.80 0.60
C ILE A 236 13.73 3.65 -0.84
N PHE A 237 12.65 4.36 -1.17
CA PHE A 237 12.10 4.42 -2.52
C PHE A 237 13.11 5.05 -3.50
N ASP A 238 13.17 4.48 -4.71
CA ASP A 238 13.98 5.01 -5.80
C ASP A 238 13.08 5.18 -7.04
N PRO A 239 12.72 6.41 -7.43
CA PRO A 239 11.80 6.66 -8.55
C PRO A 239 12.31 6.14 -9.90
N LYS A 240 13.59 5.78 -9.99
CA LYS A 240 14.18 5.18 -11.19
C LYS A 240 14.00 3.66 -11.25
N GLN A 241 13.55 3.04 -10.16
CA GLN A 241 13.34 1.60 -10.05
C GLN A 241 11.84 1.31 -10.18
N VAL A 242 11.42 0.94 -11.37
CA VAL A 242 10.05 0.46 -11.62
C VAL A 242 10.04 -1.06 -11.50
N TYR A 243 8.93 -1.62 -10.99
CA TYR A 243 8.76 -3.07 -10.99
C TYR A 243 8.67 -3.55 -12.44
N ASP A 244 9.59 -4.40 -12.83
CA ASP A 244 9.60 -5.03 -14.14
C ASP A 244 8.80 -6.34 -14.09
N PHE A 245 7.67 -6.38 -14.77
CA PHE A 245 6.84 -7.58 -14.88
C PHE A 245 7.41 -8.62 -15.81
N GLU A 246 8.56 -8.35 -16.45
CA GLU A 246 9.23 -9.24 -17.39
C GLU A 246 8.30 -9.75 -18.51
N LEU A 247 7.38 -8.90 -18.96
CA LEU A 247 6.38 -9.27 -19.96
C LEU A 247 7.00 -9.72 -21.27
N ASP A 248 8.18 -9.19 -21.60
CA ASP A 248 8.98 -9.56 -22.77
C ASP A 248 9.45 -11.02 -22.73
N LYS A 249 9.50 -11.65 -21.55
CA LYS A 249 9.86 -13.05 -21.34
C LYS A 249 8.67 -14.01 -21.43
N THR A 250 7.45 -13.49 -21.44
CA THR A 250 6.25 -14.34 -21.52
C THR A 250 6.17 -15.11 -22.84
N LYS A 251 5.52 -16.29 -22.83
CA LYS A 251 5.26 -17.05 -24.04
C LYS A 251 4.43 -16.30 -25.06
N ASP A 252 3.55 -15.44 -24.60
CA ASP A 252 2.76 -14.56 -25.46
C ASP A 252 3.65 -13.70 -26.36
N ILE A 253 4.69 -13.10 -25.81
CA ILE A 253 5.64 -12.26 -26.58
C ILE A 253 6.67 -13.11 -27.33
N THR A 254 7.27 -14.08 -26.66
CA THR A 254 8.39 -14.84 -27.22
C THR A 254 7.97 -15.86 -28.25
N GLU A 255 6.75 -16.39 -28.15
CA GLU A 255 6.24 -17.47 -29.00
C GLU A 255 4.98 -17.07 -29.76
N PHE A 256 3.86 -16.76 -29.09
CA PHE A 256 2.55 -16.60 -29.75
C PHE A 256 2.50 -15.42 -30.69
N LEU A 257 2.88 -14.22 -30.26
CA LEU A 257 2.90 -13.07 -31.15
C LEU A 257 3.83 -13.28 -32.35
N LYS A 258 4.95 -13.96 -32.17
CA LYS A 258 5.86 -14.22 -33.28
C LYS A 258 5.25 -15.17 -34.31
N GLN A 259 4.56 -16.22 -33.86
CA GLN A 259 4.01 -17.26 -34.74
C GLN A 259 2.64 -16.90 -35.32
N LEU A 260 1.80 -16.23 -34.53
CA LEU A 260 0.40 -15.99 -34.84
C LEU A 260 0.13 -14.60 -35.44
N LYS A 261 0.99 -13.61 -35.22
CA LYS A 261 0.79 -12.24 -35.72
C LYS A 261 0.58 -12.17 -37.25
N PRO A 262 1.33 -12.90 -38.09
CA PRO A 262 1.10 -12.88 -39.53
C PRO A 262 -0.27 -13.42 -39.94
N ALA A 263 -0.80 -14.41 -39.20
CA ALA A 263 -2.14 -14.94 -39.43
C ALA A 263 -3.21 -13.99 -38.87
N LEU A 264 -2.95 -13.34 -37.73
CA LEU A 264 -3.81 -12.33 -37.15
C LEU A 264 -3.99 -11.12 -38.08
N ASP A 265 -2.91 -10.64 -38.69
CA ASP A 265 -2.95 -9.52 -39.64
C ASP A 265 -3.80 -9.83 -40.87
N LYS A 266 -3.92 -11.10 -41.25
CA LYS A 266 -4.68 -11.57 -42.41
C LYS A 266 -6.04 -12.20 -42.08
N LYS A 267 -6.44 -12.22 -40.81
CA LYS A 267 -7.63 -12.92 -40.31
C LYS A 267 -7.67 -14.40 -40.72
N GLN A 268 -6.53 -15.07 -40.73
CA GLN A 268 -6.41 -16.48 -41.08
C GLN A 268 -6.48 -17.37 -39.86
N LYS A 269 -7.25 -18.44 -39.89
CA LYS A 269 -7.29 -19.44 -38.84
C LYS A 269 -5.91 -20.10 -38.67
N ARG A 270 -5.49 -20.24 -37.40
CA ARG A 270 -4.18 -20.85 -37.09
C ARG A 270 -4.24 -21.62 -35.78
N MET A 271 -3.61 -22.79 -35.81
CA MET A 271 -3.40 -23.62 -34.61
C MET A 271 -1.91 -23.76 -34.33
N ILE A 272 -1.53 -23.75 -33.10
CA ILE A 272 -0.16 -24.02 -32.61
C ILE A 272 -0.18 -24.93 -31.38
N ASP A 273 0.88 -25.72 -31.22
CA ASP A 273 1.12 -26.51 -30.02
C ASP A 273 2.19 -25.83 -29.18
N THR A 274 2.04 -25.82 -27.83
CA THR A 274 3.04 -25.27 -26.93
C THR A 274 3.14 -26.10 -25.66
N GLU A 275 4.33 -26.20 -25.09
CA GLU A 275 4.53 -26.80 -23.79
C GLU A 275 4.34 -25.73 -22.71
N VAL A 276 3.66 -26.07 -21.61
CA VAL A 276 3.32 -25.15 -20.52
C VAL A 276 3.69 -25.73 -19.16
N THR A 277 4.10 -24.83 -18.27
CA THR A 277 4.42 -25.14 -16.87
C THR A 277 3.72 -24.18 -15.93
N ASN A 278 3.77 -24.43 -14.63
CA ASN A 278 3.17 -23.60 -13.59
C ASN A 278 3.70 -22.15 -13.54
N VAL A 279 4.79 -21.83 -14.21
CA VAL A 279 5.29 -20.45 -14.32
C VAL A 279 4.62 -19.65 -15.44
N ASN A 280 3.85 -20.30 -16.32
CA ASN A 280 3.16 -19.64 -17.45
C ASN A 280 1.72 -19.18 -17.06
N ARG A 281 1.57 -18.51 -15.92
CA ARG A 281 0.25 -18.21 -15.30
C ARG A 281 -0.65 -17.30 -16.13
N SER A 282 -0.09 -16.36 -16.88
CA SER A 282 -0.83 -15.37 -17.68
C SER A 282 -0.86 -15.72 -19.17
N LEU A 283 -0.82 -17.00 -19.49
CA LEU A 283 -0.73 -17.51 -20.87
C LEU A 283 -1.94 -17.05 -21.69
N GLY A 284 -1.67 -16.49 -22.88
CA GLY A 284 -2.71 -16.03 -23.81
C GLY A 284 -3.26 -14.63 -23.54
N THR A 285 -2.99 -14.03 -22.38
CA THR A 285 -3.55 -12.73 -21.98
C THR A 285 -3.08 -11.60 -22.89
N ILE A 286 -1.79 -11.51 -23.19
CA ILE A 286 -1.23 -10.46 -24.05
C ILE A 286 -1.68 -10.68 -25.50
N PHE A 287 -1.69 -11.94 -25.95
CA PHE A 287 -2.18 -12.26 -27.29
C PHE A 287 -3.67 -11.97 -27.45
N GLY A 288 -4.50 -12.32 -26.46
CA GLY A 288 -5.94 -11.98 -26.43
C GLY A 288 -6.18 -10.46 -26.43
N SER A 289 -5.42 -9.70 -25.66
CA SER A 289 -5.47 -8.23 -25.66
C SER A 289 -5.13 -7.66 -27.04
N GLU A 290 -4.15 -8.23 -27.75
CA GLU A 290 -3.80 -7.79 -29.10
C GLU A 290 -4.93 -8.08 -30.11
N ILE A 291 -5.65 -9.21 -29.95
CA ILE A 291 -6.83 -9.53 -30.77
C ILE A 291 -7.92 -8.49 -30.51
N THR A 292 -8.30 -8.26 -29.26
CA THR A 292 -9.39 -7.34 -28.89
C THR A 292 -9.10 -5.90 -29.34
N ARG A 293 -7.85 -5.46 -29.20
CA ARG A 293 -7.43 -4.12 -29.65
C ARG A 293 -7.58 -3.92 -31.18
N ARG A 294 -7.32 -4.96 -31.97
CA ARG A 294 -7.41 -4.90 -33.44
C ARG A 294 -8.80 -5.17 -33.97
N TYR A 295 -9.51 -6.05 -33.30
CA TYR A 295 -10.83 -6.53 -33.69
C TYR A 295 -11.80 -6.44 -32.50
N PRO A 296 -12.30 -5.22 -32.19
CA PRO A 296 -13.21 -5.01 -31.05
C PRO A 296 -14.51 -5.83 -31.14
N GLU A 297 -14.96 -6.13 -32.35
CA GLU A 297 -16.15 -6.98 -32.61
C GLU A 297 -15.85 -8.49 -32.45
N GLY A 298 -14.58 -8.84 -32.13
CA GLY A 298 -14.12 -10.21 -32.06
C GLY A 298 -13.73 -10.80 -33.43
N LEU A 299 -13.35 -12.06 -33.38
CA LEU A 299 -13.06 -12.91 -34.54
C LEU A 299 -14.02 -14.10 -34.54
N GLU A 300 -14.10 -14.82 -35.67
CA GLU A 300 -14.83 -16.08 -35.71
C GLU A 300 -14.29 -17.08 -34.68
N GLU A 301 -15.17 -17.92 -34.15
CA GLU A 301 -14.81 -18.97 -33.23
C GLU A 301 -13.70 -19.85 -33.82
N ASP A 302 -12.78 -20.32 -32.99
CA ASP A 302 -11.59 -21.10 -33.36
C ASP A 302 -10.67 -20.46 -34.43
N SER A 303 -10.68 -19.13 -34.51
CA SER A 303 -9.73 -18.43 -35.38
C SER A 303 -8.29 -18.68 -34.96
N PHE A 304 -8.04 -18.75 -33.65
CA PHE A 304 -6.75 -19.11 -33.08
C PHE A 304 -6.92 -20.16 -31.99
N VAL A 305 -6.23 -21.29 -32.18
CA VAL A 305 -6.24 -22.40 -31.23
C VAL A 305 -4.82 -22.65 -30.73
N ILE A 306 -4.63 -22.58 -29.40
CA ILE A 306 -3.37 -22.88 -28.76
C ILE A 306 -3.54 -24.15 -27.94
N GLN A 307 -2.96 -25.24 -28.42
CA GLN A 307 -2.98 -26.52 -27.71
C GLN A 307 -1.84 -26.55 -26.70
N CYS A 308 -2.19 -26.59 -25.42
CA CYS A 308 -1.24 -26.61 -24.32
C CYS A 308 -0.95 -28.03 -23.85
N LYS A 309 0.33 -28.37 -23.73
CA LYS A 309 0.81 -29.63 -23.19
C LYS A 309 1.60 -29.40 -21.92
N GLY A 310 1.20 -29.98 -20.80
CA GLY A 310 1.88 -29.78 -19.51
C GLY A 310 0.92 -29.45 -18.39
N CYS A 311 1.42 -28.84 -17.30
CA CYS A 311 0.62 -28.49 -16.13
C CYS A 311 0.72 -26.99 -15.84
N LEU A 312 -0.40 -26.28 -16.00
CA LEU A 312 -0.52 -24.86 -15.64
C LEU A 312 -0.95 -24.66 -14.19
N LEU A 313 -1.71 -25.59 -13.64
CA LEU A 313 -2.45 -25.44 -12.41
C LEU A 313 -2.08 -26.55 -11.42
N TYR A 314 -0.94 -26.40 -10.78
CA TYR A 314 -0.57 -27.34 -9.72
C TYR A 314 -1.22 -27.01 -8.35
N THR A 315 -1.80 -25.84 -8.19
CA THR A 315 -2.29 -25.34 -6.89
C THR A 315 -3.61 -24.59 -6.96
N SER A 316 -4.30 -24.52 -8.09
CA SER A 316 -5.66 -24.05 -8.07
C SER A 316 -6.57 -25.27 -7.94
N ASP A 317 -7.49 -25.20 -7.04
CA ASP A 317 -8.70 -26.02 -7.12
C ASP A 317 -9.35 -25.70 -8.46
N ALA A 318 -8.94 -26.41 -9.49
CA ALA A 318 -9.76 -26.59 -10.66
C ALA A 318 -10.89 -27.52 -10.24
N ALA A 319 -11.64 -27.05 -9.26
CA ALA A 319 -12.92 -27.59 -8.96
C ALA A 319 -13.88 -26.88 -9.90
N ASP A 320 -14.37 -27.62 -10.84
CA ASP A 320 -15.60 -27.46 -11.61
C ASP A 320 -15.48 -26.65 -12.88
#